data_e3aa653312974e3cf355529ea0fc0575
#
_entry.id   e3aa653312974e3cf355529ea0fc0575
#
_cell.length_a   1.000
_cell.length_b   1.000
_cell.length_c   1.000
_cell.angle_alpha   90.00
_cell.angle_beta   90.00
_cell.angle_gamma   90.00
#
_symmetry.space_group_name_H-M   'P 1'
#
loop_
_entity.id
_entity.type
_entity.pdbx_description
1 polymer ?
#
loop_
_entity_poly.entity_id
_entity_poly.type
_entity_poly.pdbx_seq_one_letter_code
_entity_poly.pdbx_strand_id
1 'polypeptide(L)'
;MKKLALLLGLGLLFSSFAQAAEKPLLRIGARVFTEQTMLAELTAQYLRTKNYNVQITGGLGSNLARSAQESGQLDLLWEYTGVSLVAYNHIDEKLDSEQTYARVKEVDAKKGLVWLSPSRFNNTYALALPQKIADQYPQVNTMSDLTRVLKDEAKEGHVVALDTEFANRSDGLIGMVKHYDMNLGRENTRQMDAGLVYTALRNGQVFAGLVYTTDGRLNAFKLKVLEDDKHYFPDYTAAPVIRQEYLDAHPEIATLLKPLADLLDNQTMIELNARVDVGHESPAKVAADFLRQHPLK
;
A
#
# COMPACT_ATOMS: atom_id res chain seq x y z
N MET A 1 71.01 -50.90 24.35
CA MET A 1 69.79 -51.13 23.49
C MET A 1 68.84 -49.98 23.78
N LYS A 2 68.77 -48.98 22.87
CA LYS A 2 68.04 -47.74 23.04
C LYS A 2 66.70 -47.92 22.36
N LYS A 3 65.55 -47.78 23.10
CA LYS A 3 64.24 -47.76 22.55
C LYS A 3 63.86 -46.32 22.21
N LEU A 4 63.63 -46.06 20.92
CA LEU A 4 63.17 -44.77 20.39
C LEU A 4 61.65 -44.77 20.41
N ALA A 5 61.08 -43.87 21.20
CA ALA A 5 59.59 -43.66 21.25
C ALA A 5 59.24 -42.58 20.23
N LEU A 6 58.45 -42.95 19.22
CA LEU A 6 57.93 -42.06 18.20
C LEU A 6 56.59 -41.50 18.67
N LEU A 7 56.52 -40.22 19.05
CA LEU A 7 55.29 -39.51 19.38
C LEU A 7 54.63 -38.97 18.08
N LEU A 8 53.56 -39.61 17.62
CA LEU A 8 52.70 -39.08 16.56
C LEU A 8 51.75 -38.02 17.19
N GLY A 9 52.07 -36.75 16.91
CA GLY A 9 51.14 -35.65 17.22
C GLY A 9 50.01 -35.58 16.21
N LEU A 10 48.81 -36.02 16.59
CA LEU A 10 47.59 -35.89 15.80
C LEU A 10 47.03 -34.49 15.98
N GLY A 11 47.35 -33.55 15.08
CA GLY A 11 46.79 -32.21 15.04
C GLY A 11 45.34 -32.26 14.56
N LEU A 12 44.40 -32.15 15.50
CA LEU A 12 42.96 -31.93 15.20
C LEU A 12 42.78 -30.49 14.70
N LEU A 13 42.72 -30.34 13.37
CA LEU A 13 42.25 -29.12 12.72
C LEU A 13 40.74 -29.00 12.98
N PHE A 14 40.36 -28.28 14.02
CA PHE A 14 39.02 -27.78 14.18
C PHE A 14 38.75 -26.73 13.11
N SER A 15 38.24 -27.15 11.96
CA SER A 15 37.60 -26.24 11.01
C SER A 15 36.35 -25.70 11.63
N SER A 16 36.43 -24.52 12.27
CA SER A 16 35.25 -23.76 12.68
C SER A 16 34.50 -23.38 11.41
N PHE A 17 33.51 -24.18 11.02
CA PHE A 17 32.48 -23.72 10.12
C PHE A 17 31.76 -22.61 10.86
N ALA A 18 32.05 -21.36 10.54
CA ALA A 18 31.22 -20.24 10.91
C ALA A 18 29.87 -20.45 10.21
N GLN A 19 28.94 -21.11 10.88
CA GLN A 19 27.56 -21.19 10.45
C GLN A 19 27.04 -19.76 10.52
N ALA A 20 26.82 -19.13 9.36
CA ALA A 20 26.17 -17.84 9.31
C ALA A 20 24.85 -17.99 10.09
N ALA A 21 24.72 -17.27 11.20
CA ALA A 21 23.52 -17.32 12.01
C ALA A 21 22.34 -16.98 11.09
N GLU A 22 21.34 -17.85 11.05
CA GLU A 22 20.11 -17.61 10.31
C GLU A 22 19.51 -16.30 10.84
N LYS A 23 19.22 -15.35 9.93
CA LYS A 23 18.59 -14.10 10.35
C LYS A 23 17.21 -14.41 10.93
N PRO A 24 16.78 -13.71 12.00
CA PRO A 24 15.48 -13.95 12.61
C PRO A 24 14.36 -13.73 11.59
N LEU A 25 13.22 -14.35 11.88
CA LEU A 25 12.03 -14.25 11.07
C LEU A 25 11.57 -12.79 10.97
N LEU A 26 11.46 -12.26 9.74
CA LEU A 26 10.82 -10.99 9.44
C LEU A 26 9.37 -11.25 9.05
N ARG A 27 8.42 -10.72 9.82
CA ARG A 27 6.99 -10.85 9.57
C ARG A 27 6.48 -9.60 8.88
N ILE A 28 6.09 -9.76 7.59
CA ILE A 28 5.56 -8.68 6.77
C ILE A 28 4.03 -8.80 6.74
N GLY A 29 3.33 -7.71 7.04
CA GLY A 29 1.89 -7.62 6.87
C GLY A 29 1.50 -7.11 5.48
N ALA A 30 0.32 -7.53 5.00
CA ALA A 30 -0.31 -6.98 3.80
C ALA A 30 -1.81 -6.80 4.01
N ARG A 31 -2.35 -5.64 3.61
CA ARG A 31 -3.79 -5.38 3.65
C ARG A 31 -4.53 -6.14 2.55
N VAL A 32 -5.86 -6.08 2.57
CA VAL A 32 -6.77 -6.87 1.72
C VAL A 32 -6.75 -6.53 0.22
N PHE A 33 -5.99 -5.54 -0.25
CA PHE A 33 -5.99 -5.14 -1.66
C PHE A 33 -4.66 -5.46 -2.37
N THR A 34 -4.74 -5.57 -3.69
CA THR A 34 -3.68 -6.08 -4.57
C THR A 34 -2.34 -5.40 -4.36
N GLU A 35 -2.30 -4.07 -4.34
CA GLU A 35 -1.06 -3.31 -4.19
C GLU A 35 -0.29 -3.68 -2.92
N GLN A 36 -0.98 -3.86 -1.79
CA GLN A 36 -0.34 -4.26 -0.54
C GLN A 36 0.26 -5.66 -0.63
N THR A 37 -0.43 -6.59 -1.29
CA THR A 37 0.09 -7.93 -1.53
C THR A 37 1.31 -7.89 -2.46
N MET A 38 1.28 -7.04 -3.50
CA MET A 38 2.41 -6.83 -4.40
C MET A 38 3.63 -6.26 -3.66
N LEU A 39 3.44 -5.22 -2.84
CA LEU A 39 4.52 -4.62 -2.05
C LEU A 39 5.14 -5.61 -1.06
N ALA A 40 4.31 -6.43 -0.41
CA ALA A 40 4.78 -7.48 0.49
C ALA A 40 5.56 -8.57 -0.25
N GLU A 41 5.08 -9.02 -1.41
CA GLU A 41 5.77 -10.03 -2.24
C GLU A 41 7.10 -9.51 -2.80
N LEU A 42 7.14 -8.28 -3.32
CA LEU A 42 8.38 -7.65 -3.78
C LEU A 42 9.41 -7.59 -2.65
N THR A 43 8.99 -7.11 -1.49
CA THR A 43 9.86 -6.99 -0.31
C THR A 43 10.35 -8.34 0.16
N ALA A 44 9.46 -9.33 0.30
CA ALA A 44 9.80 -10.65 0.79
C ALA A 44 10.75 -11.38 -0.14
N GLN A 45 10.46 -11.38 -1.44
CA GLN A 45 11.28 -12.06 -2.43
C GLN A 45 12.67 -11.42 -2.53
N TYR A 46 12.74 -10.09 -2.53
CA TYR A 46 14.02 -9.40 -2.52
C TYR A 46 14.83 -9.70 -1.27
N LEU A 47 14.25 -9.60 -0.07
CA LEU A 47 14.97 -9.86 1.17
C LEU A 47 15.37 -11.34 1.33
N ARG A 48 14.61 -12.29 0.79
CA ARG A 48 15.02 -13.70 0.72
C ARG A 48 16.31 -13.88 -0.08
N THR A 49 16.56 -13.08 -1.14
CA THR A 49 17.85 -13.10 -1.86
C THR A 49 19.02 -12.60 -1.00
N LYS A 50 18.73 -11.89 0.09
CA LYS A 50 19.69 -11.39 1.07
C LYS A 50 19.75 -12.26 2.34
N ASN A 51 19.29 -13.52 2.23
CA ASN A 51 19.27 -14.53 3.29
C ASN A 51 18.37 -14.16 4.50
N TYR A 52 17.33 -13.35 4.32
CA TYR A 52 16.32 -13.15 5.34
C TYR A 52 15.30 -14.31 5.31
N ASN A 53 14.89 -14.77 6.49
CA ASN A 53 13.71 -15.61 6.64
C ASN A 53 12.48 -14.70 6.70
N VAL A 54 11.56 -14.79 5.72
CA VAL A 54 10.44 -13.84 5.60
C VAL A 54 9.12 -14.60 5.51
N GLN A 55 8.18 -14.19 6.36
CA GLN A 55 6.79 -14.64 6.34
C GLN A 55 5.87 -13.46 6.00
N ILE A 56 4.88 -13.69 5.12
CA ILE A 56 3.84 -12.72 4.80
C ILE A 56 2.54 -13.14 5.48
N THR A 57 1.88 -12.18 6.14
CA THR A 57 0.51 -12.32 6.65
C THR A 57 -0.38 -11.33 5.90
N GLY A 58 -1.19 -11.85 4.98
CA GLY A 58 -2.08 -11.05 4.13
C GLY A 58 -3.52 -11.01 4.63
N GLY A 59 -4.36 -10.24 3.92
CA GLY A 59 -5.80 -10.18 4.18
C GLY A 59 -6.19 -9.36 5.41
N LEU A 60 -5.34 -8.43 5.83
CA LEU A 60 -5.55 -7.63 7.04
C LEU A 60 -6.33 -6.34 6.72
N GLY A 61 -7.33 -6.00 7.54
CA GLY A 61 -7.87 -4.64 7.55
C GLY A 61 -6.86 -3.64 8.13
N SER A 62 -6.94 -2.36 7.77
CA SER A 62 -5.94 -1.34 8.12
C SER A 62 -5.69 -1.23 9.61
N ASN A 63 -6.75 -1.15 10.43
CA ASN A 63 -6.62 -1.06 11.89
C ASN A 63 -5.99 -2.31 12.50
N LEU A 64 -6.33 -3.51 11.98
CA LEU A 64 -5.75 -4.76 12.45
C LEU A 64 -4.26 -4.85 12.11
N ALA A 65 -3.89 -4.49 10.87
CA ALA A 65 -2.49 -4.47 10.43
C ALA A 65 -1.66 -3.52 11.31
N ARG A 66 -2.17 -2.30 11.56
CA ARG A 66 -1.53 -1.31 12.43
C ARG A 66 -1.36 -1.83 13.86
N SER A 67 -2.42 -2.34 14.47
CA SER A 67 -2.36 -2.90 15.84
C SER A 67 -1.42 -4.09 15.94
N ALA A 68 -1.40 -4.97 14.94
CA ALA A 68 -0.48 -6.11 14.88
C ALA A 68 0.99 -5.67 14.78
N GLN A 69 1.27 -4.57 14.09
CA GLN A 69 2.62 -4.01 14.04
C GLN A 69 3.00 -3.34 15.35
N GLU A 70 2.15 -2.52 15.94
CA GLU A 70 2.41 -1.87 17.24
C GLU A 70 2.60 -2.88 18.37
N SER A 71 1.86 -4.00 18.35
CA SER A 71 1.99 -5.09 19.36
C SER A 71 3.12 -6.08 19.09
N GLY A 72 3.86 -5.93 17.99
CA GLY A 72 4.97 -6.81 17.65
C GLY A 72 4.60 -8.15 17.03
N GLN A 73 3.37 -8.32 16.56
CA GLN A 73 2.96 -9.50 15.77
C GLN A 73 3.43 -9.41 14.31
N LEU A 74 3.63 -8.19 13.80
CA LEU A 74 4.24 -7.89 12.50
C LEU A 74 5.45 -7.00 12.71
N ASP A 75 6.45 -7.15 11.88
CA ASP A 75 7.69 -6.38 11.95
C ASP A 75 7.74 -5.25 10.91
N LEU A 76 7.16 -5.49 9.71
CA LEU A 76 7.17 -4.56 8.60
C LEU A 76 5.82 -4.49 7.92
N LEU A 77 5.39 -3.27 7.58
CA LEU A 77 4.25 -2.97 6.72
C LEU A 77 4.67 -1.91 5.69
N TRP A 78 4.10 -1.96 4.49
CA TRP A 78 4.04 -0.78 3.65
C TRP A 78 2.86 0.08 4.08
N GLU A 79 3.13 1.32 4.44
CA GLU A 79 2.12 2.23 4.97
C GLU A 79 2.06 3.51 4.14
N TYR A 80 0.90 4.15 4.12
CA TYR A 80 0.65 5.38 3.38
C TYR A 80 0.62 6.56 4.33
N THR A 81 1.31 7.64 3.94
CA THR A 81 1.48 8.84 4.77
C THR A 81 0.16 9.41 5.24
N GLY A 82 -0.81 9.60 4.35
CA GLY A 82 -2.13 10.14 4.70
C GLY A 82 -2.94 9.24 5.62
N VAL A 83 -2.83 7.90 5.46
CA VAL A 83 -3.51 6.96 6.37
C VAL A 83 -2.93 7.08 7.78
N SER A 84 -1.61 7.08 7.90
CA SER A 84 -0.96 7.24 9.20
C SER A 84 -1.28 8.59 9.83
N LEU A 85 -1.22 9.69 9.05
CA LEU A 85 -1.50 11.03 9.57
C LEU A 85 -2.93 11.13 10.13
N VAL A 86 -3.92 10.83 9.29
CA VAL A 86 -5.32 11.13 9.61
C VAL A 86 -5.99 9.99 10.36
N ALA A 87 -5.90 8.74 9.84
CA ALA A 87 -6.66 7.64 10.40
C ALA A 87 -6.08 7.08 11.70
N TYR A 88 -4.73 7.03 11.83
CA TYR A 88 -4.11 6.43 13.02
C TYR A 88 -3.63 7.44 14.06
N ASN A 89 -3.20 8.62 13.62
CA ASN A 89 -2.69 9.65 14.52
C ASN A 89 -3.68 10.80 14.74
N HIS A 90 -4.83 10.82 14.04
CA HIS A 90 -5.90 11.80 14.18
C HIS A 90 -5.40 13.25 14.02
N ILE A 91 -4.46 13.45 13.09
CA ILE A 91 -3.87 14.74 12.76
C ILE A 91 -4.56 15.28 11.51
N ASP A 92 -5.30 16.37 11.66
CA ASP A 92 -6.00 17.06 10.56
C ASP A 92 -5.22 18.33 10.18
N GLU A 93 -3.97 18.15 9.74
CA GLU A 93 -3.10 19.22 9.25
C GLU A 93 -3.04 19.14 7.71
N LYS A 94 -3.19 20.29 7.04
CA LYS A 94 -2.99 20.38 5.59
C LYS A 94 -1.50 20.57 5.31
N LEU A 95 -0.86 19.49 4.93
CA LEU A 95 0.58 19.39 4.70
C LEU A 95 0.83 18.94 3.25
N ASP A 96 1.93 19.40 2.66
CA ASP A 96 2.43 18.84 1.43
C ASP A 96 3.01 17.43 1.64
N SER A 97 3.44 16.75 0.57
CA SER A 97 3.95 15.38 0.63
C SER A 97 5.16 15.22 1.55
N GLU A 98 6.13 16.15 1.45
CA GLU A 98 7.35 16.11 2.26
C GLU A 98 7.05 16.35 3.75
N GLN A 99 6.23 17.35 4.02
CA GLN A 99 5.77 17.69 5.37
C GLN A 99 4.96 16.55 5.98
N THR A 100 4.07 15.92 5.20
CA THR A 100 3.27 14.78 5.65
C THR A 100 4.18 13.60 6.04
N TYR A 101 5.16 13.26 5.19
CA TYR A 101 6.12 12.21 5.49
C TYR A 101 6.94 12.52 6.75
N ALA A 102 7.46 13.74 6.88
CA ALA A 102 8.22 14.16 8.07
C ALA A 102 7.36 14.06 9.34
N ARG A 103 6.11 14.47 9.25
CA ARG A 103 5.17 14.48 10.38
C ARG A 103 4.81 13.07 10.85
N VAL A 104 4.47 12.15 9.94
CA VAL A 104 4.16 10.76 10.31
C VAL A 104 5.38 10.04 10.87
N LYS A 105 6.57 10.30 10.32
CA LYS A 105 7.82 9.76 10.84
C LYS A 105 8.07 10.19 12.29
N GLU A 106 7.82 11.46 12.62
CA GLU A 106 7.97 11.98 13.99
C GLU A 106 6.99 11.34 14.97
N VAL A 107 5.70 11.27 14.59
CA VAL A 107 4.67 10.81 15.53
C VAL A 107 4.69 9.30 15.71
N ASP A 108 4.96 8.53 14.66
CA ASP A 108 5.04 7.08 14.71
C ASP A 108 6.31 6.57 15.41
N ALA A 109 7.41 7.34 15.38
CA ALA A 109 8.61 7.02 16.15
C ALA A 109 8.31 6.89 17.65
N LYS A 110 7.37 7.67 18.18
CA LYS A 110 6.91 7.59 19.60
C LYS A 110 6.20 6.28 19.92
N LYS A 111 5.75 5.55 18.88
CA LYS A 111 5.13 4.23 18.95
C LYS A 111 6.09 3.10 18.60
N GLY A 112 7.38 3.40 18.46
CA GLY A 112 8.40 2.43 18.07
C GLY A 112 8.32 1.98 16.61
N LEU A 113 7.76 2.82 15.73
CA LEU A 113 7.64 2.56 14.29
C LEU A 113 8.52 3.53 13.50
N VAL A 114 9.35 2.99 12.61
CA VAL A 114 10.32 3.73 11.82
C VAL A 114 9.92 3.72 10.36
N TRP A 115 9.66 4.89 9.80
CA TRP A 115 9.45 5.10 8.39
C TRP A 115 10.78 5.09 7.65
N LEU A 116 10.96 4.14 6.74
CA LEU A 116 12.13 4.04 5.86
C LEU A 116 11.93 4.93 4.61
N SER A 117 12.90 4.89 3.68
CA SER A 117 12.81 5.71 2.45
C SER A 117 11.47 5.54 1.74
N PRO A 118 10.77 6.64 1.41
CA PRO A 118 9.50 6.58 0.71
C PRO A 118 9.69 6.12 -0.73
N SER A 119 8.64 5.54 -1.29
CA SER A 119 8.52 5.30 -2.73
C SER A 119 8.28 6.60 -3.49
N ARG A 120 8.21 6.50 -4.82
CA ARG A 120 7.89 7.63 -5.70
C ARG A 120 6.45 7.60 -6.21
N PHE A 121 5.59 6.76 -5.64
CA PHE A 121 4.18 6.72 -5.98
C PHE A 121 3.29 7.26 -4.86
N ASN A 122 2.19 7.85 -5.28
CA ASN A 122 1.12 8.35 -4.41
C ASN A 122 -0.17 7.61 -4.81
N ASN A 123 -0.64 6.72 -3.96
CA ASN A 123 -1.89 5.99 -4.15
C ASN A 123 -3.05 6.71 -3.45
N THR A 124 -3.45 7.84 -4.02
CA THR A 124 -4.56 8.62 -3.47
C THR A 124 -5.93 8.06 -3.90
N TYR A 125 -6.97 8.50 -3.23
CA TYR A 125 -8.35 8.26 -3.62
C TYR A 125 -8.80 9.23 -4.72
N ALA A 126 -9.75 8.79 -5.52
CA ALA A 126 -10.51 9.64 -6.44
C ALA A 126 -11.92 9.08 -6.62
N LEU A 127 -12.82 9.88 -7.17
CA LEU A 127 -14.07 9.37 -7.74
C LEU A 127 -13.89 9.19 -9.25
N ALA A 128 -14.51 8.15 -9.80
CA ALA A 128 -14.48 7.90 -11.24
C ALA A 128 -15.86 7.62 -11.79
N LEU A 129 -16.05 7.95 -13.06
CA LEU A 129 -17.26 7.65 -13.83
C LEU A 129 -17.00 6.49 -14.79
N PRO A 130 -17.98 5.57 -14.99
CA PRO A 130 -17.96 4.67 -16.13
C PRO A 130 -17.98 5.45 -17.43
N GLN A 131 -17.34 4.93 -18.50
CA GLN A 131 -17.28 5.60 -19.80
C GLN A 131 -18.66 6.06 -20.30
N LYS A 132 -19.69 5.20 -20.19
CA LYS A 132 -21.06 5.53 -20.59
C LYS A 132 -21.62 6.78 -19.88
N ILE A 133 -21.32 6.94 -18.59
CA ILE A 133 -21.74 8.11 -17.82
C ILE A 133 -20.89 9.33 -18.21
N ALA A 134 -19.59 9.14 -18.38
CA ALA A 134 -18.69 10.20 -18.81
C ALA A 134 -19.09 10.78 -20.19
N ASP A 135 -19.59 9.95 -21.11
CA ASP A 135 -20.10 10.37 -22.41
C ASP A 135 -21.41 11.16 -22.30
N GLN A 136 -22.27 10.82 -21.33
CA GLN A 136 -23.52 11.54 -21.06
C GLN A 136 -23.30 12.85 -20.31
N TYR A 137 -22.21 12.93 -19.51
CA TYR A 137 -21.84 14.10 -18.71
C TYR A 137 -20.41 14.56 -19.04
N PRO A 138 -20.14 14.98 -20.28
CA PRO A 138 -18.76 15.33 -20.72
C PRO A 138 -18.17 16.51 -19.94
N GLN A 139 -19.02 17.37 -19.35
CA GLN A 139 -18.63 18.51 -18.53
C GLN A 139 -18.15 18.13 -17.11
N VAL A 140 -18.42 16.92 -16.65
CA VAL A 140 -18.01 16.46 -15.30
C VAL A 140 -16.56 16.00 -15.36
N ASN A 141 -15.64 16.84 -14.91
CA ASN A 141 -14.19 16.59 -14.86
C ASN A 141 -13.63 16.60 -13.43
N THR A 142 -14.32 17.25 -12.51
CA THR A 142 -13.88 17.43 -11.13
C THR A 142 -14.91 16.85 -10.14
N MET A 143 -14.50 16.69 -8.90
CA MET A 143 -15.41 16.29 -7.82
C MET A 143 -16.45 17.38 -7.53
N SER A 144 -16.11 18.66 -7.74
CA SER A 144 -17.08 19.77 -7.68
C SER A 144 -18.13 19.69 -8.80
N ASP A 145 -17.77 19.26 -10.01
CA ASP A 145 -18.70 19.05 -11.11
C ASP A 145 -19.69 17.94 -10.78
N LEU A 146 -19.18 16.81 -10.27
CA LEU A 146 -20.00 15.69 -9.82
C LEU A 146 -20.97 16.15 -8.72
N THR A 147 -20.49 16.94 -7.77
CA THR A 147 -21.31 17.50 -6.68
C THR A 147 -22.51 18.29 -7.21
N ARG A 148 -22.31 19.11 -8.26
CA ARG A 148 -23.40 19.85 -8.91
C ARG A 148 -24.44 18.90 -9.51
N VAL A 149 -24.01 17.89 -10.25
CA VAL A 149 -24.94 16.90 -10.85
C VAL A 149 -25.73 16.16 -9.77
N LEU A 150 -25.09 15.74 -8.68
CA LEU A 150 -25.77 15.05 -7.57
C LEU A 150 -26.79 15.93 -6.84
N LYS A 151 -26.63 17.27 -6.86
CA LYS A 151 -27.56 18.22 -6.26
C LYS A 151 -28.71 18.58 -7.19
N ASP A 152 -28.39 18.93 -8.44
CA ASP A 152 -29.36 19.46 -9.42
C ASP A 152 -30.27 18.36 -9.96
N GLU A 153 -29.70 17.15 -10.05
CA GLU A 153 -30.40 15.98 -10.55
C GLU A 153 -30.55 14.95 -9.42
N ALA A 154 -31.31 15.30 -8.37
CA ALA A 154 -31.67 14.35 -7.29
C ALA A 154 -32.61 13.24 -7.82
N LYS A 155 -32.13 12.53 -8.86
CA LYS A 155 -32.86 11.45 -9.55
C LYS A 155 -32.55 10.10 -8.96
N GLU A 156 -33.52 9.22 -8.96
CA GLU A 156 -33.30 7.79 -8.76
C GLU A 156 -32.22 7.29 -9.74
N GLY A 157 -31.16 6.69 -9.21
CA GLY A 157 -30.11 6.09 -10.03
C GLY A 157 -28.72 6.72 -9.95
N HIS A 158 -28.57 7.89 -9.35
CA HIS A 158 -27.25 8.49 -9.10
C HIS A 158 -26.57 7.84 -7.88
N VAL A 159 -26.32 6.53 -7.96
CA VAL A 159 -25.68 5.75 -6.90
C VAL A 159 -24.17 5.86 -7.01
N VAL A 160 -23.50 6.16 -5.90
CA VAL A 160 -22.04 6.17 -5.78
C VAL A 160 -21.58 4.95 -4.99
N ALA A 161 -20.72 4.13 -5.60
CA ALA A 161 -20.11 2.99 -4.93
C ALA A 161 -18.85 3.40 -4.18
N LEU A 162 -18.68 2.87 -2.97
CA LEU A 162 -17.54 3.15 -2.10
C LEU A 162 -17.05 1.85 -1.48
N ASP A 163 -15.76 1.74 -1.22
CA ASP A 163 -15.32 0.64 -0.39
C ASP A 163 -15.71 0.85 1.07
N THR A 164 -15.90 -0.28 1.76
CA THR A 164 -16.42 -0.29 3.14
C THR A 164 -15.44 0.37 4.12
N GLU A 165 -14.13 0.27 3.88
CA GLU A 165 -13.12 0.87 4.74
C GLU A 165 -13.20 2.40 4.65
N PHE A 166 -13.17 2.95 3.43
CA PHE A 166 -13.30 4.40 3.20
C PHE A 166 -14.61 4.95 3.76
N ALA A 167 -15.71 4.24 3.58
CA ALA A 167 -17.02 4.69 4.07
C ALA A 167 -17.08 4.86 5.60
N ASN A 168 -16.25 4.13 6.34
CA ASN A 168 -16.26 4.12 7.81
C ASN A 168 -15.07 4.86 8.46
N ARG A 169 -14.14 5.40 7.69
CA ARG A 169 -13.00 6.17 8.21
C ARG A 169 -13.37 7.62 8.47
N SER A 170 -12.67 8.26 9.40
CA SER A 170 -12.86 9.68 9.73
C SER A 170 -12.50 10.62 8.56
N ASP A 171 -11.47 10.23 7.77
CA ASP A 171 -11.03 10.91 6.54
C ASP A 171 -11.73 10.36 5.28
N GLY A 172 -12.81 9.62 5.42
CA GLY A 172 -13.53 8.98 4.33
C GLY A 172 -14.79 9.72 3.90
N LEU A 173 -15.89 8.96 3.71
CA LEU A 173 -17.13 9.46 3.13
C LEU A 173 -17.70 10.72 3.84
N ILE A 174 -17.77 10.69 5.17
CA ILE A 174 -18.40 11.80 5.93
C ILE A 174 -17.63 13.10 5.74
N GLY A 175 -16.31 13.04 5.82
CA GLY A 175 -15.44 14.19 5.60
C GLY A 175 -15.52 14.71 4.16
N MET A 176 -15.46 13.80 3.16
CA MET A 176 -15.58 14.14 1.74
C MET A 176 -16.91 14.82 1.43
N VAL A 177 -18.01 14.25 1.90
CA VAL A 177 -19.37 14.81 1.71
C VAL A 177 -19.46 16.22 2.28
N LYS A 178 -18.93 16.43 3.49
CA LYS A 178 -18.92 17.76 4.13
C LYS A 178 -18.04 18.75 3.35
N HIS A 179 -16.86 18.33 2.91
CA HIS A 179 -15.87 19.19 2.24
C HIS A 179 -16.36 19.69 0.88
N TYR A 180 -16.97 18.79 0.11
CA TYR A 180 -17.53 19.08 -1.22
C TYR A 180 -18.98 19.56 -1.17
N ASP A 181 -19.64 19.51 -0.02
CA ASP A 181 -21.09 19.75 0.13
C ASP A 181 -21.90 18.86 -0.82
N MET A 182 -21.53 17.56 -0.88
CA MET A 182 -22.18 16.58 -1.75
C MET A 182 -23.54 16.13 -1.20
N ASN A 183 -24.49 15.89 -2.08
CA ASN A 183 -25.76 15.24 -1.73
C ASN A 183 -25.60 13.72 -1.81
N LEU A 184 -24.83 13.13 -0.89
CA LEU A 184 -24.66 11.69 -0.76
C LEU A 184 -25.12 11.23 0.60
N GLY A 185 -26.26 10.54 0.60
CA GLY A 185 -26.83 9.90 1.77
C GLY A 185 -26.86 8.37 1.63
N ARG A 186 -27.52 7.72 2.57
CA ARG A 186 -27.62 6.26 2.62
C ARG A 186 -28.36 5.68 1.39
N GLU A 187 -29.29 6.43 0.85
CA GLU A 187 -30.15 6.05 -0.27
C GLU A 187 -29.39 6.00 -1.59
N ASN A 188 -28.38 6.85 -1.77
CA ASN A 188 -27.59 6.95 -2.99
C ASN A 188 -26.11 6.55 -2.85
N THR A 189 -25.76 5.84 -1.78
CA THR A 189 -24.46 5.20 -1.61
C THR A 189 -24.58 3.68 -1.57
N ARG A 190 -23.56 2.98 -2.06
CA ARG A 190 -23.41 1.51 -1.95
C ARG A 190 -22.02 1.20 -1.45
N GLN A 191 -21.96 0.55 -0.29
CA GLN A 191 -20.71 0.08 0.30
C GLN A 191 -20.47 -1.36 -0.13
N MET A 192 -19.27 -1.66 -0.58
CA MET A 192 -18.87 -2.98 -1.03
C MET A 192 -17.36 -3.17 -0.87
N ASP A 193 -16.88 -4.36 -1.22
CA ASP A 193 -15.43 -4.60 -1.33
C ASP A 193 -14.82 -3.71 -2.42
N ALA A 194 -13.59 -3.22 -2.19
CA ALA A 194 -12.90 -2.30 -3.11
C ALA A 194 -12.82 -2.84 -4.54
N GLY A 195 -12.56 -4.14 -4.72
CA GLY A 195 -12.53 -4.78 -6.03
C GLY A 195 -13.88 -4.80 -6.74
N LEU A 196 -14.97 -4.90 -5.98
CA LEU A 196 -16.34 -4.89 -6.51
C LEU A 196 -16.77 -3.51 -7.01
N VAL A 197 -16.23 -2.42 -6.45
CA VAL A 197 -16.49 -1.05 -6.93
C VAL A 197 -16.11 -0.92 -8.41
N TYR A 198 -14.93 -1.40 -8.80
CA TYR A 198 -14.49 -1.38 -10.21
C TYR A 198 -15.39 -2.22 -11.12
N THR A 199 -15.85 -3.37 -10.62
CA THR A 199 -16.78 -4.23 -11.36
C THR A 199 -18.13 -3.54 -11.56
N ALA A 200 -18.65 -2.87 -10.54
CA ALA A 200 -19.89 -2.10 -10.60
C ALA A 200 -19.77 -0.92 -11.57
N LEU A 201 -18.63 -0.21 -11.57
CA LEU A 201 -18.33 0.85 -12.54
C LEU A 201 -18.28 0.31 -13.96
N ARG A 202 -17.48 -0.75 -14.22
CA ARG A 202 -17.36 -1.37 -15.55
C ARG A 202 -18.72 -1.78 -16.12
N ASN A 203 -19.57 -2.35 -15.28
CA ASN A 203 -20.88 -2.85 -15.69
C ASN A 203 -21.96 -1.74 -15.76
N GLY A 204 -21.64 -0.48 -15.43
CA GLY A 204 -22.59 0.63 -15.41
C GLY A 204 -23.70 0.47 -14.36
N GLN A 205 -23.44 -0.26 -13.28
CA GLN A 205 -24.39 -0.51 -12.19
C GLN A 205 -24.47 0.67 -11.21
N VAL A 206 -23.51 1.58 -11.29
CA VAL A 206 -23.40 2.78 -10.46
C VAL A 206 -23.07 3.99 -11.31
N PHE A 207 -23.47 5.17 -10.83
CA PHE A 207 -23.21 6.45 -11.50
C PHE A 207 -21.75 6.85 -11.40
N ALA A 208 -21.17 6.73 -10.19
CA ALA A 208 -19.78 6.98 -9.90
C ALA A 208 -19.27 5.97 -8.87
N GLY A 209 -17.97 5.90 -8.66
CA GLY A 209 -17.41 5.06 -7.61
C GLY A 209 -16.03 5.53 -7.16
N LEU A 210 -15.67 5.17 -5.93
CA LEU A 210 -14.37 5.42 -5.36
C LEU A 210 -13.33 4.52 -6.02
N VAL A 211 -12.21 5.10 -6.38
CA VAL A 211 -11.08 4.40 -7.02
C VAL A 211 -9.76 4.82 -6.40
N TYR A 212 -8.72 4.02 -6.62
CA TYR A 212 -7.35 4.29 -6.22
C TYR A 212 -6.53 4.65 -7.46
N THR A 213 -5.72 5.70 -7.38
CA THR A 213 -5.05 6.28 -8.57
C THR A 213 -3.92 5.41 -9.13
N THR A 214 -3.47 4.38 -8.42
CA THR A 214 -2.49 3.38 -8.88
C THR A 214 -3.13 2.08 -9.35
N ASP A 215 -4.47 2.01 -9.45
CA ASP A 215 -5.18 0.79 -9.84
C ASP A 215 -5.21 0.59 -11.35
N GLY A 216 -4.70 -0.53 -11.82
CA GLY A 216 -4.62 -0.84 -13.26
C GLY A 216 -5.97 -0.99 -13.96
N ARG A 217 -7.04 -1.24 -13.22
CA ARG A 217 -8.42 -1.34 -13.75
C ARG A 217 -8.96 -0.01 -14.25
N LEU A 218 -8.38 1.14 -13.82
CA LEU A 218 -8.76 2.46 -14.32
C LEU A 218 -8.67 2.52 -15.86
N ASN A 219 -7.52 2.16 -16.38
CA ASN A 219 -7.25 2.15 -17.82
C ASN A 219 -7.99 1.00 -18.53
N ALA A 220 -7.95 -0.20 -17.94
CA ALA A 220 -8.55 -1.39 -18.53
C ALA A 220 -10.07 -1.27 -18.71
N PHE A 221 -10.75 -0.59 -17.78
CA PHE A 221 -12.20 -0.39 -17.79
C PHE A 221 -12.59 0.99 -18.37
N LYS A 222 -11.62 1.78 -18.84
CA LYS A 222 -11.83 3.12 -19.40
C LYS A 222 -12.62 4.02 -18.45
N LEU A 223 -12.23 4.04 -17.17
CA LEU A 223 -12.89 4.87 -16.18
C LEU A 223 -12.37 6.30 -16.28
N LYS A 224 -13.29 7.28 -16.27
CA LYS A 224 -12.92 8.69 -16.21
C LYS A 224 -12.72 9.09 -14.76
N VAL A 225 -11.47 9.26 -14.37
CA VAL A 225 -11.09 9.74 -13.03
C VAL A 225 -11.39 11.23 -12.92
N LEU A 226 -12.02 11.66 -11.83
CA LEU A 226 -12.32 13.05 -11.54
C LEU A 226 -11.22 13.68 -10.70
N GLU A 227 -10.91 14.94 -11.00
CA GLU A 227 -9.93 15.72 -10.25
C GLU A 227 -10.49 16.10 -8.87
N ASP A 228 -9.67 15.97 -7.83
CA ASP A 228 -9.93 16.48 -6.47
C ASP A 228 -9.59 17.98 -6.42
N ASP A 229 -10.43 18.82 -7.06
CA ASP A 229 -10.22 20.25 -7.27
C ASP A 229 -10.24 21.11 -6.00
N LYS A 230 -10.69 20.55 -4.87
CA LYS A 230 -10.62 21.20 -3.55
C LYS A 230 -9.58 20.60 -2.61
N HIS A 231 -8.75 19.68 -3.11
CA HIS A 231 -7.67 19.03 -2.36
C HIS A 231 -8.15 18.47 -1.01
N TYR A 232 -9.18 17.64 -1.07
CA TYR A 232 -9.70 16.96 0.11
C TYR A 232 -8.76 15.84 0.58
N PHE A 233 -8.26 15.04 -0.36
CA PHE A 233 -7.42 13.91 -0.04
C PHE A 233 -5.99 14.36 0.28
N PRO A 234 -5.42 13.90 1.41
CA PRO A 234 -4.01 14.13 1.69
C PRO A 234 -3.12 13.35 0.72
N ASP A 235 -1.81 13.57 0.81
CA ASP A 235 -0.83 12.73 0.13
C ASP A 235 -0.81 11.31 0.74
N TYR A 236 -0.77 10.29 -0.12
CA TYR A 236 -0.70 8.89 0.25
C TYR A 236 0.55 8.23 -0.32
N THR A 237 1.70 8.90 -0.24
CA THR A 237 2.99 8.30 -0.58
C THR A 237 3.24 7.09 0.32
N ALA A 238 3.60 5.95 -0.30
CA ALA A 238 3.86 4.72 0.43
C ALA A 238 5.32 4.62 0.86
N ALA A 239 5.55 4.05 2.04
CA ALA A 239 6.89 3.72 2.51
C ALA A 239 6.88 2.42 3.34
N PRO A 240 7.98 1.67 3.37
CA PRO A 240 8.12 0.59 4.34
C PRO A 240 8.23 1.20 5.75
N VAL A 241 7.40 0.71 6.65
CA VAL A 241 7.44 1.07 8.08
C VAL A 241 7.81 -0.18 8.86
N ILE A 242 8.87 -0.08 9.67
CA ILE A 242 9.42 -1.21 10.40
C ILE A 242 9.43 -0.91 11.92
N ARG A 243 9.30 -1.94 12.74
CA ARG A 243 9.46 -1.78 14.18
C ARG A 243 10.90 -1.41 14.53
N GLN A 244 11.05 -0.43 15.42
CA GLN A 244 12.36 0.03 15.89
C GLN A 244 13.20 -1.14 16.42
N GLU A 245 12.61 -2.01 17.24
CA GLU A 245 13.30 -3.16 17.82
C GLU A 245 13.90 -4.11 16.77
N TYR A 246 13.16 -4.36 15.67
CA TYR A 246 13.67 -5.18 14.57
C TYR A 246 14.78 -4.47 13.80
N LEU A 247 14.61 -3.16 13.55
CA LEU A 247 15.61 -2.34 12.86
C LEU A 247 16.91 -2.20 13.65
N ASP A 248 16.82 -2.07 14.98
CA ASP A 248 18.01 -2.00 15.85
C ASP A 248 18.86 -3.29 15.76
N ALA A 249 18.21 -4.44 15.63
CA ALA A 249 18.88 -5.72 15.42
C ALA A 249 19.38 -5.93 13.98
N HIS A 250 18.76 -5.26 12.99
CA HIS A 250 19.04 -5.42 11.56
C HIS A 250 19.05 -4.08 10.82
N PRO A 251 19.99 -3.17 11.15
CA PRO A 251 20.01 -1.80 10.61
C PRO A 251 20.23 -1.75 9.09
N GLU A 252 20.81 -2.79 8.50
CA GLU A 252 21.05 -2.91 7.06
C GLU A 252 19.75 -2.95 6.24
N ILE A 253 18.60 -3.32 6.84
CA ILE A 253 17.30 -3.37 6.15
C ILE A 253 16.94 -2.02 5.55
N ALA A 254 17.22 -0.92 6.25
CA ALA A 254 16.92 0.42 5.74
C ALA A 254 17.67 0.71 4.43
N THR A 255 18.93 0.31 4.34
CA THR A 255 19.73 0.46 3.12
C THR A 255 19.31 -0.50 2.02
N LEU A 256 18.95 -1.74 2.37
CA LEU A 256 18.47 -2.74 1.41
C LEU A 256 17.15 -2.33 0.76
N LEU A 257 16.19 -1.82 1.51
CA LEU A 257 14.86 -1.49 0.97
C LEU A 257 14.81 -0.19 0.17
N LYS A 258 15.79 0.71 0.34
CA LYS A 258 15.80 1.97 -0.40
C LYS A 258 15.78 1.78 -1.93
N PRO A 259 16.65 0.95 -2.55
CA PRO A 259 16.59 0.75 -4.00
C PRO A 259 15.27 0.17 -4.50
N LEU A 260 14.60 -0.67 -3.70
CA LEU A 260 13.28 -1.17 -4.04
C LEU A 260 12.24 -0.03 -4.03
N ALA A 261 12.23 0.80 -2.99
CA ALA A 261 11.33 1.95 -2.90
C ALA A 261 11.55 2.94 -4.06
N ASP A 262 12.79 3.19 -4.44
CA ASP A 262 13.16 4.10 -5.54
C ASP A 262 12.66 3.61 -6.91
N LEU A 263 12.43 2.32 -7.12
CA LEU A 263 11.88 1.76 -8.37
C LEU A 263 10.36 1.90 -8.49
N LEU A 264 9.67 2.10 -7.36
CA LEU A 264 8.21 2.09 -7.32
C LEU A 264 7.67 3.51 -7.50
N ASP A 265 7.28 3.84 -8.74
CA ASP A 265 6.53 5.05 -9.08
C ASP A 265 5.09 4.70 -9.49
N ASN A 266 4.27 5.72 -9.75
CA ASN A 266 2.85 5.53 -10.10
C ASN A 266 2.68 4.60 -11.31
N GLN A 267 3.46 4.79 -12.37
CA GLN A 267 3.34 3.99 -13.59
C GLN A 267 3.70 2.52 -13.33
N THR A 268 4.80 2.29 -12.62
CA THR A 268 5.22 0.95 -12.19
C THR A 268 4.13 0.26 -11.38
N MET A 269 3.54 0.94 -10.41
CA MET A 269 2.49 0.34 -9.57
C MET A 269 1.21 0.05 -10.36
N ILE A 270 0.80 0.95 -11.27
CA ILE A 270 -0.33 0.70 -12.17
C ILE A 270 -0.10 -0.57 -13.01
N GLU A 271 1.09 -0.75 -13.57
CA GLU A 271 1.44 -1.91 -14.39
C GLU A 271 1.45 -3.21 -13.58
N LEU A 272 2.06 -3.20 -12.38
CA LEU A 272 2.10 -4.36 -11.49
C LEU A 272 0.70 -4.75 -11.02
N ASN A 273 -0.09 -3.80 -10.59
CA ASN A 273 -1.47 -4.02 -10.16
C ASN A 273 -2.35 -4.52 -11.32
N ALA A 274 -2.18 -3.98 -12.54
CA ALA A 274 -2.91 -4.42 -13.72
C ALA A 274 -2.62 -5.88 -14.09
N ARG A 275 -1.37 -6.35 -13.95
CA ARG A 275 -1.02 -7.75 -14.20
C ARG A 275 -1.78 -8.71 -13.29
N VAL A 276 -2.03 -8.30 -12.04
CA VAL A 276 -2.80 -9.10 -11.06
C VAL A 276 -4.30 -8.94 -11.29
N ASP A 277 -4.83 -7.71 -11.26
CA ASP A 277 -6.27 -7.45 -11.23
C ASP A 277 -6.96 -7.67 -12.58
N VAL A 278 -6.24 -7.49 -13.68
CA VAL A 278 -6.75 -7.62 -15.05
C VAL A 278 -6.15 -8.83 -15.74
N GLY A 279 -4.84 -9.04 -15.58
CA GLY A 279 -4.13 -10.16 -16.18
C GLY A 279 -4.29 -11.49 -15.43
N HIS A 280 -4.86 -11.47 -14.21
CA HIS A 280 -5.09 -12.63 -13.35
C HIS A 280 -3.80 -13.42 -13.04
N GLU A 281 -2.66 -12.74 -13.08
CA GLU A 281 -1.39 -13.33 -12.64
C GLU A 281 -1.32 -13.34 -11.11
N SER A 282 -0.61 -14.31 -10.52
CA SER A 282 -0.39 -14.30 -9.07
C SER A 282 0.57 -13.17 -8.68
N PRO A 283 0.35 -12.47 -7.55
CA PRO A 283 1.26 -11.43 -7.07
C PRO A 283 2.71 -11.92 -6.93
N ALA A 284 2.88 -13.16 -6.46
CA ALA A 284 4.22 -13.76 -6.32
C ALA A 284 4.95 -13.90 -7.67
N LYS A 285 4.23 -14.28 -8.75
CA LYS A 285 4.81 -14.36 -10.11
C LYS A 285 5.16 -12.98 -10.62
N VAL A 286 4.27 -12.01 -10.47
CA VAL A 286 4.48 -10.64 -10.93
C VAL A 286 5.70 -10.02 -10.24
N ALA A 287 5.82 -10.19 -8.92
CA ALA A 287 6.96 -9.74 -8.14
C ALA A 287 8.28 -10.39 -8.59
N ALA A 288 8.28 -11.72 -8.82
CA ALA A 288 9.47 -12.43 -9.31
C ALA A 288 9.93 -11.93 -10.68
N ASP A 289 8.98 -11.71 -11.59
CA ASP A 289 9.26 -11.19 -12.93
C ASP A 289 9.85 -9.77 -12.87
N PHE A 290 9.25 -8.90 -12.04
CA PHE A 290 9.72 -7.52 -11.86
C PHE A 290 11.15 -7.47 -11.29
N LEU A 291 11.43 -8.22 -10.22
CA LEU A 291 12.75 -8.25 -9.59
C LEU A 291 13.82 -8.85 -10.52
N ARG A 292 13.46 -9.78 -11.39
CA ARG A 292 14.37 -10.31 -12.42
C ARG A 292 14.72 -9.27 -13.48
N GLN A 293 13.77 -8.42 -13.87
CA GLN A 293 13.96 -7.35 -14.84
C GLN A 293 14.70 -6.14 -14.24
N HIS A 294 14.59 -5.94 -12.93
CA HIS A 294 15.20 -4.84 -12.18
C HIS A 294 16.08 -5.40 -11.05
N PRO A 295 17.25 -5.98 -11.36
CA PRO A 295 18.09 -6.60 -10.35
C PRO A 295 18.60 -5.56 -9.35
N LEU A 296 18.24 -5.76 -8.07
CA LEU A 296 18.68 -4.94 -6.95
C LEU A 296 20.00 -5.50 -6.39
N LYS A 297 21.00 -4.62 -6.23
CA LYS A 297 22.34 -4.97 -5.71
C LYS A 297 22.35 -5.07 -4.19
#